data_6cd97e59d85405ccafde5b5f7757c058
#
_entry.id   6cd97e59d85405ccafde5b5f7757c058
#
_cell.length_a   1.000
_cell.length_b   1.000
_cell.length_c   1.000
_cell.angle_alpha   90.00
_cell.angle_beta   90.00
_cell.angle_gamma   90.00
#
_symmetry.space_group_name_H-M   'P 1'
#
loop_
_entity.id
_entity.type
_entity.pdbx_description
1 polymer ?
#
loop_
_entity_poly.entity_id
_entity_poly.type
_entity_poly.pdbx_seq_one_letter_code
_entity_poly.pdbx_strand_id
1 'polypeptide(L)'
;MDLTKMPPTSHDIMQYDPSKIACHLEQTHQTPHLSEREKQLIGLAVTLTRGCQTCTRHRIEKGLQSGLSQETIQSLIEVTSAVNSGVTAATAREALNSLNDSGDSESCQGSCAQP
;
A
#
# COMPACT_ATOMS: atom_id res chain seq x y z
N MET A 1 -14.77 -13.17 43.15
CA MET A 1 -14.63 -13.03 41.77
C MET A 1 -13.28 -13.39 41.29
N ASP A 2 -13.23 -14.17 40.28
CA ASP A 2 -11.99 -14.63 39.79
C ASP A 2 -11.38 -13.53 38.98
N LEU A 3 -10.19 -13.13 39.31
CA LEU A 3 -9.54 -12.06 38.61
C LEU A 3 -9.25 -12.39 37.17
N THR A 4 -9.15 -13.65 36.83
CA THR A 4 -8.90 -13.98 35.45
C THR A 4 -10.12 -13.74 34.61
N LYS A 5 -11.25 -13.50 35.21
CA LYS A 5 -12.44 -13.24 34.44
C LYS A 5 -12.79 -11.79 34.43
N MET A 6 -11.97 -10.95 35.00
CA MET A 6 -12.23 -9.54 34.90
C MET A 6 -11.95 -9.08 33.53
N PRO A 7 -12.68 -8.12 33.01
CA PRO A 7 -12.38 -7.60 31.70
C PRO A 7 -11.01 -6.96 31.75
N PRO A 8 -10.23 -7.16 30.74
CA PRO A 8 -8.91 -6.55 30.71
C PRO A 8 -9.03 -5.05 30.57
N THR A 9 -8.00 -4.34 30.95
CA THR A 9 -7.97 -2.90 30.76
C THR A 9 -7.82 -2.65 29.27
N SER A 10 -8.04 -1.42 28.86
CA SER A 10 -8.07 -1.13 27.44
C SER A 10 -6.80 -1.50 26.73
N HIS A 11 -5.63 -1.43 27.36
CA HIS A 11 -4.41 -1.79 26.66
C HIS A 11 -4.10 -3.28 26.75
N ASP A 12 -4.95 -4.06 27.41
CA ASP A 12 -4.74 -5.49 27.45
C ASP A 12 -5.75 -6.23 26.63
N ILE A 13 -6.75 -5.57 26.09
CA ILE A 13 -7.85 -6.25 25.52
C ILE A 13 -7.58 -7.03 24.29
N MET A 14 -6.94 -6.54 23.36
CA MET A 14 -6.75 -7.23 22.12
C MET A 14 -5.41 -6.90 21.59
N GLN A 15 -4.40 -7.35 22.27
CA GLN A 15 -3.08 -7.03 21.80
C GLN A 15 -2.76 -7.86 20.59
N TYR A 16 -2.42 -7.21 19.53
CA TYR A 16 -2.08 -7.87 18.29
C TYR A 16 -0.61 -8.24 18.31
N ASP A 17 -0.30 -9.46 17.97
CA ASP A 17 1.06 -9.92 17.88
C ASP A 17 1.48 -9.88 16.41
N PRO A 18 2.30 -8.94 16.02
CA PRO A 18 2.69 -8.81 14.62
C PRO A 18 3.84 -9.70 14.19
N SER A 19 4.28 -10.61 15.05
CA SER A 19 5.49 -11.37 14.75
C SER A 19 5.40 -12.18 13.48
N LYS A 20 4.26 -12.76 13.19
CA LYS A 20 4.12 -13.56 11.97
C LYS A 20 4.19 -12.68 10.72
N ILE A 21 3.60 -11.51 10.79
CA ILE A 21 3.63 -10.59 9.66
C ILE A 21 5.04 -10.03 9.48
N ALA A 22 5.69 -9.70 10.58
CA ALA A 22 7.07 -9.20 10.51
C ALA A 22 7.99 -10.27 9.93
N CYS A 23 7.80 -11.52 10.34
CA CYS A 23 8.60 -12.62 9.83
C CYS A 23 8.35 -12.83 8.33
N HIS A 24 7.11 -12.77 7.92
CA HIS A 24 6.75 -12.91 6.51
C HIS A 24 7.37 -11.79 5.67
N LEU A 25 7.29 -10.57 6.18
CA LEU A 25 7.88 -9.42 5.51
C LEU A 25 9.37 -9.61 5.35
N GLU A 26 10.03 -10.06 6.38
CA GLU A 26 11.46 -10.27 6.33
C GLU A 26 11.82 -11.35 5.32
N GLN A 27 11.09 -12.44 5.31
CA GLN A 27 11.34 -13.52 4.38
C GLN A 27 11.13 -13.07 2.94
N THR A 28 10.09 -12.33 2.67
CA THR A 28 9.84 -11.89 1.31
C THR A 28 10.87 -10.88 0.86
N HIS A 29 11.43 -10.12 1.79
CA HIS A 29 12.45 -9.13 1.46
C HIS A 29 13.83 -9.76 1.21
N GLN A 30 13.95 -11.06 1.42
CA GLN A 30 15.23 -11.72 1.13
C GLN A 30 15.34 -12.17 -0.31
N THR A 31 14.34 -11.91 -1.13
CA THR A 31 14.39 -12.32 -2.52
C THR A 31 15.61 -11.71 -3.22
N PRO A 32 16.31 -12.48 -4.02
CA PRO A 32 17.42 -11.94 -4.78
C PRO A 32 17.00 -11.29 -6.09
N HIS A 33 15.72 -11.31 -6.40
CA HIS A 33 15.23 -10.82 -7.67
C HIS A 33 14.89 -9.32 -7.66
N LEU A 34 14.94 -8.70 -6.49
CA LEU A 34 14.72 -7.27 -6.37
C LEU A 34 15.87 -6.68 -5.57
N SER A 35 16.32 -5.52 -5.97
CA SER A 35 17.39 -4.84 -5.23
C SER A 35 16.81 -4.21 -3.97
N GLU A 36 17.69 -3.83 -3.06
CA GLU A 36 17.25 -3.13 -1.86
C GLU A 36 16.53 -1.84 -2.21
N ARG A 37 17.03 -1.15 -3.21
CA ARG A 37 16.40 0.08 -3.65
C ARG A 37 14.99 -0.19 -4.15
N GLU A 38 14.82 -1.23 -4.94
CA GLU A 38 13.50 -1.57 -5.46
C GLU A 38 12.54 -1.92 -4.34
N LYS A 39 13.01 -2.67 -3.36
CA LYS A 39 12.16 -3.03 -2.22
C LYS A 39 11.73 -1.80 -1.44
N GLN A 40 12.64 -0.85 -1.27
CA GLN A 40 12.30 0.39 -0.57
C GLN A 40 11.27 1.20 -1.34
N LEU A 41 11.42 1.28 -2.64
CA LEU A 41 10.49 2.04 -3.46
C LEU A 41 9.11 1.40 -3.47
N ILE A 42 9.06 0.07 -3.55
CA ILE A 42 7.80 -0.65 -3.48
C ILE A 42 7.10 -0.37 -2.16
N GLY A 43 7.85 -0.50 -1.07
CA GLY A 43 7.25 -0.28 0.25
C GLY A 43 6.71 1.12 0.43
N LEU A 44 7.44 2.11 -0.06
CA LEU A 44 7.00 3.49 0.03
C LEU A 44 5.72 3.71 -0.79
N ALA A 45 5.68 3.16 -2.00
CA ALA A 45 4.50 3.30 -2.84
C ALA A 45 3.28 2.67 -2.19
N VAL A 46 3.46 1.54 -1.54
CA VAL A 46 2.35 0.85 -0.88
C VAL A 46 1.84 1.67 0.30
N THR A 47 2.73 2.21 1.14
CA THR A 47 2.27 2.97 2.30
C THR A 47 1.60 4.26 1.88
N LEU A 48 2.05 4.87 0.79
CA LEU A 48 1.39 6.05 0.25
C LEU A 48 -0.02 5.70 -0.22
N THR A 49 -0.13 4.63 -0.95
CA THR A 49 -1.41 4.22 -1.52
C THR A 49 -2.40 3.83 -0.42
N ARG A 50 -1.90 3.15 0.60
CA ARG A 50 -2.76 2.74 1.71
C ARG A 50 -3.08 3.90 2.65
N GLY A 51 -2.37 4.99 2.52
CA GLY A 51 -2.67 6.17 3.32
C GLY A 51 -2.13 6.14 4.74
N CYS A 52 -1.07 5.40 4.99
CA CYS A 52 -0.50 5.35 6.31
C CYS A 52 0.56 6.44 6.44
N GLN A 53 0.22 7.52 7.11
CA GLN A 53 1.11 8.66 7.23
C GLN A 53 2.37 8.33 8.02
N THR A 54 2.22 7.66 9.14
CA THR A 54 3.35 7.27 9.98
C THR A 54 4.28 6.30 9.25
N CYS A 55 3.71 5.33 8.58
CA CYS A 55 4.50 4.35 7.85
C CYS A 55 5.25 5.00 6.70
N THR A 56 4.61 5.94 6.03
CA THR A 56 5.23 6.64 4.92
C THR A 56 6.39 7.49 5.40
N ARG A 57 6.20 8.21 6.49
CA ARG A 57 7.26 9.02 7.05
C ARG A 57 8.46 8.16 7.42
N HIS A 58 8.22 7.04 8.06
CA HIS A 58 9.29 6.13 8.46
C HIS A 58 10.06 5.62 7.25
N ARG A 59 9.34 5.28 6.19
CA ARG A 59 9.99 4.77 4.99
C ARG A 59 10.77 5.83 4.25
N ILE A 60 10.30 7.08 4.28
CA ILE A 60 11.05 8.17 3.68
C ILE A 60 12.35 8.39 4.46
N GLU A 61 12.26 8.43 5.78
CA GLU A 61 13.43 8.61 6.60
C GLU A 61 14.46 7.51 6.36
N LYS A 62 13.98 6.28 6.32
CA LYS A 62 14.86 5.17 6.11
C LYS A 62 15.48 5.19 4.72
N GLY A 63 14.71 5.56 3.72
CA GLY A 63 15.20 5.67 2.36
C GLY A 63 16.29 6.71 2.24
N LEU A 64 16.07 7.87 2.84
CA LEU A 64 17.10 8.93 2.81
C LEU A 64 18.37 8.48 3.51
N GLN A 65 18.23 7.78 4.63
CA GLN A 65 19.40 7.29 5.34
C GLN A 65 20.18 6.27 4.53
N SER A 66 19.49 5.51 3.69
CA SER A 66 20.17 4.49 2.91
C SER A 66 20.57 4.97 1.52
N GLY A 67 20.45 6.24 1.26
CA GLY A 67 21.00 6.80 0.02
C GLY A 67 20.01 7.16 -1.08
N LEU A 68 18.72 7.03 -0.86
CA LEU A 68 17.78 7.51 -1.85
C LEU A 68 17.81 9.03 -1.86
N SER A 69 17.78 9.61 -3.04
CA SER A 69 17.79 11.06 -3.13
C SER A 69 16.38 11.60 -2.94
N GLN A 70 16.31 12.87 -2.58
CA GLN A 70 15.02 13.53 -2.48
C GLN A 70 14.28 13.50 -3.80
N GLU A 71 15.01 13.65 -4.89
CA GLU A 71 14.42 13.63 -6.21
C GLU A 71 13.79 12.28 -6.53
N THR A 72 14.44 11.20 -6.10
CA THR A 72 13.87 9.87 -6.30
C THR A 72 12.58 9.73 -5.52
N ILE A 73 12.58 10.18 -4.27
CA ILE A 73 11.40 10.07 -3.44
C ILE A 73 10.26 10.90 -4.01
N GLN A 74 10.57 12.11 -4.44
CA GLN A 74 9.56 12.96 -5.02
C GLN A 74 8.99 12.37 -6.30
N SER A 75 9.84 11.83 -7.14
CA SER A 75 9.40 11.19 -8.37
C SER A 75 8.53 9.97 -8.07
N LEU A 76 8.86 9.22 -7.04
CA LEU A 76 8.05 8.09 -6.67
C LEU A 76 6.66 8.53 -6.23
N ILE A 77 6.59 9.62 -5.46
CA ILE A 77 5.30 10.15 -5.04
C ILE A 77 4.47 10.55 -6.26
N GLU A 78 5.10 11.19 -7.22
CA GLU A 78 4.40 11.64 -8.42
C GLU A 78 3.91 10.47 -9.25
N VAL A 79 4.75 9.47 -9.46
CA VAL A 79 4.36 8.30 -10.24
C VAL A 79 3.27 7.53 -9.52
N THR A 80 3.40 7.36 -8.21
CA THR A 80 2.39 6.66 -7.42
C THR A 80 1.05 7.38 -7.52
N SER A 81 1.07 8.69 -7.42
CA SER A 81 -0.16 9.49 -7.53
C SER A 81 -0.80 9.32 -8.91
N ALA A 82 0.01 9.34 -9.94
CA ALA A 82 -0.50 9.21 -11.30
C ALA A 82 -1.11 7.83 -11.53
N VAL A 83 -0.45 6.80 -11.05
CA VAL A 83 -0.97 5.44 -11.20
C VAL A 83 -2.29 5.31 -10.46
N ASN A 84 -2.36 5.84 -9.23
CA ASN A 84 -3.59 5.80 -8.47
C ASN A 84 -4.71 6.57 -9.14
N SER A 85 -4.41 7.68 -9.78
CA SER A 85 -5.40 8.42 -10.54
C SER A 85 -5.95 7.60 -11.68
N GLY A 86 -5.09 6.89 -12.37
CA GLY A 86 -5.52 6.03 -13.47
C GLY A 86 -6.45 4.92 -12.99
N VAL A 87 -6.12 4.33 -11.85
CA VAL A 87 -6.96 3.28 -11.29
C VAL A 87 -8.31 3.85 -10.88
N THR A 88 -8.32 5.03 -10.28
CA THR A 88 -9.56 5.67 -9.86
C THR A 88 -10.45 5.94 -11.07
N ALA A 89 -9.89 6.47 -12.13
CA ALA A 89 -10.65 6.78 -13.32
C ALA A 89 -11.20 5.50 -13.97
N ALA A 90 -10.39 4.46 -14.04
CA ALA A 90 -10.83 3.21 -14.63
C ALA A 90 -11.93 2.56 -13.80
N THR A 91 -11.80 2.63 -12.49
CA THR A 91 -12.81 2.07 -11.60
C THR A 91 -14.14 2.81 -11.78
N ALA A 92 -14.10 4.12 -11.84
CA ALA A 92 -15.31 4.91 -12.03
C ALA A 92 -15.96 4.60 -13.37
N ARG A 93 -15.17 4.51 -14.40
CA ARG A 93 -15.70 4.23 -15.73
C ARG A 93 -16.39 2.88 -15.77
N GLU A 94 -15.75 1.89 -15.15
CA GLU A 94 -16.32 0.57 -15.14
C GLU A 94 -17.63 0.53 -14.34
N ALA A 95 -17.68 1.22 -13.23
CA ALA A 95 -18.86 1.28 -12.41
C ALA A 95 -20.01 1.98 -13.16
N LEU A 96 -19.71 3.05 -13.85
CA LEU A 96 -20.72 3.77 -14.62
C LEU A 96 -21.23 2.94 -15.79
N ASN A 97 -20.34 2.21 -16.45
CA ASN A 97 -20.74 1.34 -17.54
C ASN A 97 -21.67 0.24 -17.01
N SER A 98 -21.37 -0.26 -15.83
CA SER A 98 -22.21 -1.28 -15.24
C SER A 98 -23.60 -0.76 -14.92
N LEU A 99 -23.71 0.49 -14.52
CA LEU A 99 -25.00 1.05 -14.26
C LEU A 99 -25.81 1.25 -15.52
N ASN A 100 -25.16 1.68 -16.57
CA ASN A 100 -25.88 1.97 -17.80
C ASN A 100 -26.16 0.74 -18.61
N ASP A 101 -25.51 -0.36 -18.36
CA ASP A 101 -25.53 -1.43 -19.19
C ASP A 101 -26.42 -2.40 -18.71
N SER A 102 -27.47 -2.52 -19.09
CA SER A 102 -28.28 -3.48 -18.60
C SER A 102 -27.92 -4.79 -19.12
N GLY A 103 -26.90 -5.11 -19.19
CA GLY A 103 -26.64 -6.43 -19.54
C GLY A 103 -25.69 -6.64 -20.59
N ASP A 104 -25.24 -5.74 -21.18
CA ASP A 104 -24.41 -5.90 -22.19
C ASP A 104 -23.14 -5.66 -21.79
N SER A 105 -22.47 -6.26 -21.24
CA SER A 105 -21.22 -6.03 -20.73
C SER A 105 -20.20 -5.80 -21.67
N GLU A 106 -19.99 -4.77 -22.09
CA GLU A 106 -18.93 -4.48 -22.85
C GLU A 106 -17.77 -4.32 -22.08
N SER A 107 -16.89 -4.98 -22.15
CA SER A 107 -15.76 -4.91 -21.32
C SER A 107 -15.05 -3.63 -21.46
N CYS A 108 -14.31 -3.34 -20.54
CA CYS A 108 -13.51 -2.22 -20.48
C CYS A 108 -12.55 -2.20 -21.56
N GLN A 109 -12.55 -1.31 -22.40
CA GLN A 109 -11.68 -1.28 -23.44
C GLN A 109 -10.45 -0.67 -23.06
N GLY A 110 -9.49 -1.04 -23.30
CA GLY A 110 -8.24 -0.66 -22.89
C GLY A 110 -7.76 0.69 -22.94
N SER A 111 -8.51 1.58 -23.29
CA SER A 111 -7.99 2.90 -23.34
C SER A 111 -7.54 3.39 -22.00
N CYS A 112 -7.80 2.70 -20.99
CA CYS A 112 -7.38 3.20 -19.73
C CYS A 112 -5.93 2.98 -19.56
N ALA A 113 -5.30 2.51 -20.46
CA ALA A 113 -4.00 2.22 -20.26
C ALA A 113 -3.11 3.31 -20.14
N GLN A 114 -3.34 4.36 -20.50
CA GLN A 114 -2.37 5.25 -20.54
C GLN A 114 -2.17 5.97 -19.44
N PRO A 115 -1.40 5.89 -18.63
CA PRO A 115 -1.09 6.82 -17.60
C PRO A 115 -0.22 7.84 -18.09
#